data_1d57e3516e02ae579c67e7767b6efb7b
#
_entry.id   1d57e3516e02ae579c67e7767b6efb7b
#
_cell.length_a   1.000
_cell.length_b   1.000
_cell.length_c   1.000
_cell.angle_alpha   90.00
_cell.angle_beta   90.00
_cell.angle_gamma   90.00
#
_symmetry.space_group_name_H-M   'P 1'
#
loop_
_entity.id
_entity.type
_entity.pdbx_description
1 polymer ?
#
loop_
_entity_poly.entity_id
_entity_poly.type
_entity_poly.pdbx_seq_one_letter_code
_entity_poly.pdbx_strand_id
1 'polypeptide(L)'
;KEWDAKLLEKYSNCFNWFEKPIITGYPKAFDVLTSKGGWLNTDKEYIFRITQDDPDQTHVLQYHIPWMKGYNPGQMSHVIDGKKYYRGFAMAGGGIFTEGKWVEDVPYDKEIYFNGEEGTLALRSFTHGYDMVHVPNLPFYHWYNVEGLELKRTLHWDRDEDMDLIHKASHAKVDRVLQGKVTDKYGIGNKRTLKEYADLSGIDYENKLVHIGKSTFKDYIDKGFVLEDFE
;
A
#
# COMPACT_ATOMS: atom_id res chain seq x y z
N LYS A 1 -5.17 -0.15 22.60
CA LYS A 1 -6.56 0.22 22.97
C LYS A 1 -7.01 1.35 22.04
N GLU A 2 -8.30 1.39 21.68
CA GLU A 2 -8.91 2.48 20.88
C GLU A 2 -8.34 2.65 19.46
N TRP A 3 -7.81 1.59 18.88
CA TRP A 3 -7.25 1.64 17.52
C TRP A 3 -8.31 1.99 16.46
N ASP A 4 -9.52 1.52 16.67
CA ASP A 4 -10.70 1.78 15.84
C ASP A 4 -11.14 3.25 15.91
N ALA A 5 -11.20 3.83 17.10
CA ALA A 5 -11.51 5.25 17.29
C ALA A 5 -10.46 6.14 16.61
N LYS A 6 -9.17 5.80 16.74
CA LYS A 6 -8.08 6.52 16.07
C LYS A 6 -8.15 6.44 14.55
N LEU A 7 -8.52 5.28 14.00
CA LEU A 7 -8.71 5.14 12.55
C LEU A 7 -9.91 5.93 12.06
N LEU A 8 -11.03 5.87 12.77
CA LEU A 8 -12.25 6.62 12.43
C LEU A 8 -12.01 8.13 12.48
N GLU A 9 -11.28 8.63 13.46
CA GLU A 9 -10.88 10.04 13.53
C GLU A 9 -10.08 10.45 12.30
N LYS A 10 -9.01 9.71 11.98
CA LYS A 10 -8.19 9.99 10.80
C LYS A 10 -8.98 9.90 9.50
N TYR A 11 -9.88 8.93 9.41
CA TYR A 11 -10.74 8.75 8.24
C TYR A 11 -11.72 9.91 8.09
N SER A 12 -12.33 10.35 9.19
CA SER A 12 -13.23 11.51 9.21
C SER A 12 -12.52 12.78 8.73
N ASN A 13 -11.27 12.98 9.13
CA ASN A 13 -10.47 14.12 8.67
C ASN A 13 -10.25 14.11 7.15
N CYS A 14 -10.12 12.93 6.54
CA CYS A 14 -9.90 12.83 5.10
C CYS A 14 -11.06 13.37 4.25
N PHE A 15 -12.29 13.43 4.80
CA PHE A 15 -13.45 14.00 4.10
C PHE A 15 -13.37 15.52 3.89
N ASN A 16 -12.44 16.20 4.53
CA ASN A 16 -12.18 17.60 4.25
C ASN A 16 -11.56 17.82 2.84
N TRP A 17 -10.97 16.79 2.27
CA TRP A 17 -10.28 16.87 0.96
C TRP A 17 -10.90 15.96 -0.09
N PHE A 18 -11.47 14.83 0.31
CA PHE A 18 -11.90 13.78 -0.61
C PHE A 18 -13.28 13.23 -0.25
N GLU A 19 -14.08 12.98 -1.27
CA GLU A 19 -15.41 12.36 -1.11
C GLU A 19 -15.32 10.88 -0.73
N LYS A 20 -14.33 10.17 -1.29
CA LYS A 20 -14.12 8.73 -1.10
C LYS A 20 -12.68 8.44 -0.69
N PRO A 21 -12.27 8.77 0.53
CA PRO A 21 -10.92 8.54 0.96
C PRO A 21 -10.63 7.07 1.26
N ILE A 22 -9.39 6.66 1.03
CA ILE A 22 -8.81 5.39 1.48
C ILE A 22 -7.57 5.70 2.29
N ILE A 23 -7.58 5.42 3.57
CA ILE A 23 -6.35 5.43 4.37
C ILE A 23 -5.55 4.19 4.04
N THR A 24 -4.27 4.38 3.72
CA THR A 24 -3.35 3.29 3.46
C THR A 24 -1.95 3.61 3.94
N GLY A 25 -1.19 2.57 4.29
CA GLY A 25 0.20 2.69 4.68
C GLY A 25 0.78 1.35 5.12
N TYR A 26 2.09 1.23 5.10
CA TYR A 26 2.73 0.01 5.60
C TYR A 26 2.53 -0.11 7.10
N PRO A 27 2.08 -1.29 7.57
CA PRO A 27 2.05 -1.62 8.99
C PRO A 27 3.44 -1.51 9.62
N LYS A 28 3.51 -1.05 10.85
CA LYS A 28 4.74 -1.04 11.64
C LYS A 28 5.21 -2.46 11.93
N ALA A 29 6.52 -2.67 11.98
CA ALA A 29 7.08 -3.96 12.30
C ALA A 29 6.97 -4.28 13.80
N PHE A 30 6.69 -5.54 14.12
CA PHE A 30 6.87 -6.07 15.47
C PHE A 30 7.54 -7.44 15.43
N ASP A 31 8.16 -7.81 16.54
CA ASP A 31 8.75 -9.12 16.76
C ASP A 31 7.98 -9.88 17.85
N VAL A 32 8.02 -11.19 17.77
CA VAL A 32 7.45 -12.09 18.77
C VAL A 32 8.57 -12.78 19.49
N LEU A 33 8.72 -12.48 20.77
CA LEU A 33 9.70 -13.09 21.63
C LEU A 33 9.05 -14.23 22.42
N THR A 34 9.76 -15.35 22.55
CA THR A 34 9.35 -16.43 23.44
C THR A 34 10.27 -16.49 24.65
N SER A 35 9.69 -16.64 25.81
CA SER A 35 10.47 -16.83 27.07
C SER A 35 11.33 -18.08 27.09
N LYS A 36 11.16 -19.02 26.16
CA LYS A 36 11.86 -20.31 26.11
C LYS A 36 12.09 -20.87 24.69
N GLY A 37 12.38 -20.06 23.72
CA GLY A 37 12.71 -20.49 22.35
C GLY A 37 11.83 -21.63 21.83
N GLY A 38 10.83 -21.39 21.03
CA GLY A 38 9.99 -22.41 20.44
C GLY A 38 8.67 -21.88 19.89
N TRP A 39 8.08 -22.66 19.00
CA TRP A 39 6.84 -22.36 18.27
C TRP A 39 5.66 -22.07 19.20
N LEU A 40 4.72 -21.27 18.70
CA LEU A 40 3.44 -20.92 19.32
C LEU A 40 2.76 -22.17 19.93
N ASN A 41 2.99 -22.35 21.22
CA ASN A 41 2.31 -23.33 22.03
C ASN A 41 1.44 -22.56 23.04
N THR A 42 0.20 -22.96 23.20
CA THR A 42 -0.82 -22.28 24.01
C THR A 42 -0.42 -22.04 25.48
N ASP A 43 0.63 -22.73 25.94
CA ASP A 43 1.08 -22.67 27.34
C ASP A 43 2.28 -21.74 27.56
N LYS A 44 2.64 -20.92 26.56
CA LYS A 44 3.79 -20.00 26.66
C LYS A 44 3.33 -18.56 26.65
N GLU A 45 3.98 -17.74 27.48
CA GLU A 45 3.90 -16.29 27.37
C GLU A 45 4.63 -15.81 26.13
N TYR A 46 3.93 -15.02 25.31
CA TYR A 46 4.49 -14.33 24.16
C TYR A 46 4.62 -12.85 24.48
N ILE A 47 5.80 -12.32 24.22
CA ILE A 47 6.08 -10.88 24.33
C ILE A 47 6.14 -10.32 22.92
N PHE A 48 5.26 -9.38 22.62
CA PHE A 48 5.28 -8.62 21.38
C PHE A 48 6.14 -7.38 21.58
N ARG A 49 7.19 -7.26 20.80
CA ARG A 49 8.07 -6.11 20.80
C ARG A 49 7.89 -5.34 19.50
N ILE A 50 7.43 -4.10 19.59
CA ILE A 50 7.41 -3.18 18.46
C ILE A 50 8.87 -2.87 18.11
N THR A 51 9.27 -3.18 16.89
CA THR A 51 10.63 -2.99 16.38
C THR A 51 10.78 -1.72 15.55
N GLN A 52 9.65 -1.14 15.14
CA GLN A 52 9.60 0.10 14.38
C GLN A 52 8.42 0.91 14.91
N ASP A 53 8.68 1.86 15.77
CA ASP A 53 7.68 2.77 16.31
C ASP A 53 8.20 4.20 16.25
N ASP A 54 7.75 4.91 15.23
CA ASP A 54 7.93 6.36 15.16
C ASP A 54 6.55 6.99 14.93
N PRO A 55 5.93 7.52 16.00
CA PRO A 55 4.56 8.01 15.95
C PRO A 55 4.42 9.28 15.09
N ASP A 56 5.50 10.00 14.86
CA ASP A 56 5.49 11.29 14.18
C ASP A 56 5.89 11.17 12.70
N GLN A 57 6.05 9.94 12.18
CA GLN A 57 6.40 9.72 10.78
C GLN A 57 5.21 9.28 9.93
N THR A 58 5.17 9.79 8.71
CA THR A 58 4.25 9.35 7.66
C THR A 58 5.03 8.65 6.55
N HIS A 59 4.64 7.42 6.23
CA HIS A 59 5.19 6.70 5.10
C HIS A 59 4.41 7.04 3.84
N VAL A 60 4.98 7.83 2.97
CA VAL A 60 4.43 8.10 1.64
C VAL A 60 4.89 7.01 0.69
N LEU A 61 3.95 6.22 0.22
CA LEU A 61 4.22 5.08 -0.64
C LEU A 61 4.40 5.55 -2.08
N GLN A 62 5.45 5.07 -2.72
CA GLN A 62 5.65 5.17 -4.17
C GLN A 62 5.78 3.75 -4.71
N TYR A 63 4.85 3.35 -5.55
CA TYR A 63 4.88 2.02 -6.13
C TYR A 63 5.58 2.05 -7.49
N HIS A 64 6.64 1.27 -7.60
CA HIS A 64 7.42 1.14 -8.82
C HIS A 64 7.28 -0.28 -9.39
N ILE A 65 7.07 -0.36 -10.69
CA ILE A 65 7.02 -1.63 -11.40
C ILE A 65 8.37 -1.85 -12.10
N PRO A 66 9.09 -2.92 -11.78
CA PRO A 66 10.49 -3.11 -12.20
C PRO A 66 10.73 -3.06 -13.71
N TRP A 67 9.73 -3.41 -14.54
CA TRP A 67 9.82 -3.39 -16.00
C TRP A 67 9.46 -2.03 -16.64
N MET A 68 9.14 -1.04 -15.83
CA MET A 68 8.88 0.31 -16.33
C MET A 68 10.20 1.10 -16.47
N LYS A 69 10.32 1.87 -17.55
CA LYS A 69 11.47 2.76 -17.73
C LYS A 69 11.48 3.84 -16.65
N GLY A 70 12.66 4.14 -16.13
CA GLY A 70 12.84 5.12 -15.05
C GLY A 70 12.61 4.55 -13.66
N TYR A 71 12.37 3.25 -13.53
CA TYR A 71 12.25 2.57 -12.25
C TYR A 71 13.55 2.65 -11.44
N ASN A 72 13.43 3.02 -10.18
CA ASN A 72 14.50 2.97 -9.20
C ASN A 72 14.07 2.09 -8.01
N PRO A 73 14.60 0.89 -7.86
CA PRO A 73 14.20 -0.05 -6.81
C PRO A 73 14.50 0.44 -5.38
N GLY A 74 15.34 1.46 -5.21
CA GLY A 74 15.64 2.05 -3.91
C GLY A 74 14.61 3.04 -3.38
N GLN A 75 13.57 3.38 -4.17
CA GLN A 75 12.59 4.40 -3.82
C GLN A 75 11.17 3.84 -3.72
N MET A 76 10.97 2.84 -2.85
CA MET A 76 9.63 2.27 -2.65
C MET A 76 8.75 3.07 -1.69
N SER A 77 9.34 3.84 -0.81
CA SER A 77 8.61 4.73 0.10
C SER A 77 9.50 5.87 0.60
N HIS A 78 8.89 6.99 0.91
CA HIS A 78 9.54 8.08 1.65
C HIS A 78 8.96 8.14 3.05
N VAL A 79 9.85 8.13 4.04
CA VAL A 79 9.49 8.42 5.42
C VAL A 79 9.67 9.91 5.63
N ILE A 80 8.66 10.57 6.14
CA ILE A 80 8.62 12.00 6.32
C ILE A 80 8.31 12.30 7.76
N ASP A 81 9.15 13.12 8.37
CA ASP A 81 8.92 13.62 9.72
C ASP A 81 7.74 14.60 9.72
N GLY A 82 6.89 14.49 10.72
CA GLY A 82 5.74 15.36 10.90
C GLY A 82 4.39 14.65 10.89
N LYS A 83 3.37 15.34 11.35
CA LYS A 83 2.00 14.83 11.54
C LYS A 83 1.10 15.09 10.32
N LYS A 84 1.66 15.15 9.12
CA LYS A 84 0.92 15.56 7.92
C LYS A 84 0.27 14.41 7.21
N TYR A 85 -0.87 14.72 6.59
CA TYR A 85 -1.56 13.86 5.66
C TYR A 85 -1.05 14.10 4.25
N TYR A 86 -0.94 13.05 3.45
CA TYR A 86 -0.46 13.16 2.07
C TYR A 86 -1.41 12.43 1.13
N ARG A 87 -1.76 13.07 0.03
CA ARG A 87 -2.44 12.38 -1.06
C ARG A 87 -1.52 11.32 -1.62
N GLY A 88 -2.01 10.09 -1.73
CA GLY A 88 -1.26 8.95 -2.25
C GLY A 88 -1.71 8.49 -3.63
N PHE A 89 -0.84 7.76 -4.30
CA PHE A 89 -1.12 7.04 -5.56
C PHE A 89 -0.68 5.59 -5.51
N ALA A 90 -0.19 5.15 -4.37
CA ALA A 90 0.14 3.76 -4.10
C ALA A 90 -0.61 3.27 -2.85
N MET A 91 -0.76 1.99 -2.73
CA MET A 91 -1.51 1.33 -1.66
C MET A 91 -0.64 0.24 -1.02
N ALA A 92 -0.79 0.04 0.27
CA ALA A 92 -0.21 -1.09 0.98
C ALA A 92 -1.28 -2.12 1.28
N GLY A 93 -1.16 -3.32 0.74
CA GLY A 93 -2.16 -4.39 0.93
C GLY A 93 -2.37 -4.80 2.40
N GLY A 94 -1.35 -4.62 3.24
CA GLY A 94 -1.40 -4.90 4.67
C GLY A 94 -2.03 -3.78 5.54
N GLY A 95 -2.38 -2.63 4.94
CA GLY A 95 -2.89 -1.49 5.70
C GLY A 95 -3.86 -0.65 4.88
N ILE A 96 -5.13 -1.04 4.86
CA ILE A 96 -6.21 -0.36 4.14
C ILE A 96 -7.37 -0.13 5.11
N PHE A 97 -7.86 1.11 5.15
CA PHE A 97 -9.08 1.46 5.88
C PHE A 97 -9.92 2.43 5.07
N THR A 98 -11.15 2.04 4.76
CA THR A 98 -12.10 2.82 3.97
C THR A 98 -13.52 2.32 4.19
N GLU A 99 -14.51 2.88 3.49
CA GLU A 99 -15.88 2.40 3.50
C GLU A 99 -16.04 1.00 2.87
N GLY A 100 -17.01 0.22 3.36
CA GLY A 100 -17.26 -1.14 2.86
C GLY A 100 -17.63 -1.20 1.37
N LYS A 101 -18.21 -0.14 0.81
CA LYS A 101 -18.55 -0.04 -0.61
C LYS A 101 -17.34 -0.22 -1.54
N TRP A 102 -16.16 0.15 -1.08
CA TRP A 102 -14.92 -0.04 -1.84
C TRP A 102 -14.68 -1.51 -2.21
N VAL A 103 -14.98 -2.45 -1.33
CA VAL A 103 -14.78 -3.90 -1.61
C VAL A 103 -15.67 -4.38 -2.76
N GLU A 104 -16.85 -3.77 -2.93
CA GLU A 104 -17.76 -4.07 -4.02
C GLU A 104 -17.30 -3.42 -5.33
N ASP A 105 -16.85 -2.15 -5.26
CA ASP A 105 -16.43 -1.37 -6.42
C ASP A 105 -15.05 -1.83 -6.96
N VAL A 106 -14.17 -2.26 -6.05
CA VAL A 106 -12.78 -2.63 -6.34
C VAL A 106 -12.45 -4.00 -5.71
N PRO A 107 -13.11 -5.09 -6.12
CA PRO A 107 -12.86 -6.40 -5.54
C PRO A 107 -11.44 -6.89 -5.83
N TYR A 108 -10.85 -7.63 -4.89
CA TYR A 108 -9.59 -8.32 -5.11
C TYR A 108 -9.70 -9.33 -6.26
N ASP A 109 -8.72 -9.30 -7.15
CA ASP A 109 -8.64 -10.26 -8.25
C ASP A 109 -7.88 -11.51 -7.80
N LYS A 110 -8.61 -12.63 -7.72
CA LYS A 110 -8.03 -13.92 -7.31
C LYS A 110 -6.97 -14.49 -8.24
N GLU A 111 -6.87 -13.95 -9.46
CA GLU A 111 -5.85 -14.36 -10.44
C GLU A 111 -4.54 -13.57 -10.28
N ILE A 112 -4.52 -12.57 -9.40
CA ILE A 112 -3.29 -11.84 -9.05
C ILE A 112 -2.69 -12.45 -7.79
N TYR A 113 -1.49 -13.00 -7.95
CA TYR A 113 -0.76 -13.65 -6.88
C TYR A 113 0.36 -12.75 -6.36
N PHE A 114 0.18 -12.22 -5.17
CA PHE A 114 1.10 -11.42 -4.36
C PHE A 114 1.64 -10.16 -5.05
N ASN A 115 2.51 -10.31 -6.07
CA ASN A 115 3.15 -9.17 -6.71
C ASN A 115 2.22 -8.43 -7.68
N GLY A 116 2.11 -7.11 -7.51
CA GLY A 116 1.33 -6.24 -8.40
C GLY A 116 -0.11 -6.01 -7.95
N GLU A 117 -0.60 -6.70 -6.91
CA GLU A 117 -1.93 -6.46 -6.37
C GLU A 117 -2.10 -5.01 -5.89
N GLU A 118 -1.15 -4.51 -5.12
CA GLU A 118 -1.17 -3.16 -4.55
C GLU A 118 -1.26 -2.09 -5.64
N GLY A 119 -0.48 -2.24 -6.71
CA GLY A 119 -0.52 -1.33 -7.85
C GLY A 119 -1.84 -1.38 -8.62
N THR A 120 -2.39 -2.57 -8.82
CA THR A 120 -3.70 -2.72 -9.49
C THR A 120 -4.83 -2.20 -8.63
N LEU A 121 -4.81 -2.42 -7.32
CA LEU A 121 -5.80 -1.88 -6.38
C LEU A 121 -5.73 -0.36 -6.34
N ALA A 122 -4.54 0.23 -6.28
CA ALA A 122 -4.36 1.67 -6.28
C ALA A 122 -4.92 2.33 -7.54
N LEU A 123 -4.54 1.82 -8.72
CA LEU A 123 -5.03 2.35 -10.00
C LEU A 123 -6.53 2.18 -10.16
N ARG A 124 -7.07 1.02 -9.81
CA ARG A 124 -8.51 0.74 -9.88
C ARG A 124 -9.28 1.63 -8.92
N SER A 125 -8.81 1.78 -7.69
CA SER A 125 -9.42 2.69 -6.71
C SER A 125 -9.48 4.12 -7.26
N PHE A 126 -8.38 4.64 -7.77
CA PHE A 126 -8.33 5.96 -8.36
C PHE A 126 -9.33 6.12 -9.51
N THR A 127 -9.37 5.18 -10.44
CA THR A 127 -10.27 5.24 -11.59
C THR A 127 -11.74 5.04 -11.23
N HIS A 128 -12.05 4.44 -10.08
CA HIS A 128 -13.40 4.38 -9.48
C HIS A 128 -13.77 5.61 -8.65
N GLY A 129 -12.86 6.59 -8.54
CA GLY A 129 -13.11 7.86 -7.87
C GLY A 129 -12.69 7.90 -6.40
N TYR A 130 -11.94 6.92 -5.93
CA TYR A 130 -11.36 6.91 -4.59
C TYR A 130 -10.01 7.64 -4.56
N ASP A 131 -9.69 8.24 -3.44
CA ASP A 131 -8.42 8.94 -3.20
C ASP A 131 -7.67 8.29 -2.04
N MET A 132 -6.44 7.84 -2.31
CA MET A 132 -5.57 7.28 -1.28
C MET A 132 -4.95 8.40 -0.45
N VAL A 133 -4.92 8.20 0.87
CA VAL A 133 -4.36 9.15 1.82
C VAL A 133 -3.38 8.41 2.73
N HIS A 134 -2.13 8.86 2.72
CA HIS A 134 -1.13 8.41 3.67
C HIS A 134 -1.19 9.28 4.91
N VAL A 135 -1.39 8.65 6.06
CA VAL A 135 -1.57 9.33 7.33
C VAL A 135 -0.52 8.90 8.35
N PRO A 136 -0.13 9.77 9.27
CA PRO A 136 0.84 9.43 10.29
C PRO A 136 0.26 8.43 11.30
N ASN A 137 1.12 7.71 11.96
CA ASN A 137 0.81 6.88 13.12
C ASN A 137 -0.40 5.94 12.93
N LEU A 138 -0.37 5.16 11.83
CA LEU A 138 -1.38 4.12 11.63
C LEU A 138 -1.24 3.04 12.71
N PRO A 139 -2.34 2.61 13.34
CA PRO A 139 -2.32 1.56 14.36
C PRO A 139 -2.28 0.16 13.75
N PHE A 140 -1.56 -0.01 12.65
CA PHE A 140 -1.37 -1.28 11.98
C PHE A 140 0.01 -1.84 12.30
N TYR A 141 0.05 -3.14 12.63
CA TYR A 141 1.26 -3.85 12.97
C TYR A 141 1.34 -5.15 12.19
N HIS A 142 2.53 -5.49 11.69
CA HIS A 142 2.76 -6.68 10.90
C HIS A 142 4.04 -7.39 11.35
N TRP A 143 3.96 -8.70 11.43
CA TRP A 143 5.12 -9.54 11.72
C TRP A 143 5.87 -9.85 10.42
N TYR A 144 6.86 -9.02 10.12
CA TYR A 144 7.73 -9.24 8.96
C TYR A 144 8.78 -10.30 9.27
N ASN A 145 9.12 -11.13 8.25
CA ASN A 145 10.28 -12.00 8.33
C ASN A 145 11.53 -11.20 7.96
N VAL A 146 12.18 -10.60 8.94
CA VAL A 146 13.47 -9.92 8.78
C VAL A 146 14.58 -10.73 9.38
N GLU A 147 15.80 -10.55 8.87
CA GLU A 147 16.99 -11.20 9.39
C GLU A 147 17.21 -10.81 10.86
N GLY A 148 17.61 -11.77 11.68
CA GLY A 148 17.86 -11.53 13.10
C GLY A 148 16.63 -11.63 14.01
N LEU A 149 15.43 -11.91 13.49
CA LEU A 149 14.27 -12.19 14.32
C LEU A 149 14.38 -13.56 15.01
N GLU A 150 13.94 -13.62 16.26
CA GLU A 150 13.95 -14.84 17.07
C GLU A 150 13.02 -15.93 16.50
N LEU A 151 11.88 -15.53 16.00
CA LEU A 151 10.91 -16.39 15.33
C LEU A 151 10.66 -15.95 13.89
N LYS A 152 10.57 -16.94 13.00
CA LYS A 152 10.17 -16.73 11.61
C LYS A 152 8.86 -17.45 11.32
N ARG A 153 7.98 -16.80 10.59
CA ARG A 153 6.77 -17.45 10.05
C ARG A 153 7.08 -18.11 8.71
N THR A 154 6.43 -19.22 8.41
CA THR A 154 6.46 -19.79 7.07
C THR A 154 5.66 -18.91 6.12
N LEU A 155 6.26 -18.54 5.02
CA LEU A 155 5.62 -17.72 4.00
C LEU A 155 4.90 -18.62 2.99
N HIS A 156 3.88 -18.10 2.30
CA HIS A 156 3.10 -18.91 1.36
C HIS A 156 3.97 -19.40 0.19
N TRP A 157 4.89 -18.58 -0.31
CA TRP A 157 5.83 -19.00 -1.35
C TRP A 157 6.86 -20.07 -0.93
N ASP A 158 6.96 -20.38 0.34
CA ASP A 158 7.76 -21.52 0.83
C ASP A 158 7.00 -22.85 0.70
N ARG A 159 5.70 -22.80 0.37
CA ARG A 159 4.80 -23.95 0.32
C ARG A 159 4.17 -24.19 -1.05
N ASP A 160 4.02 -23.15 -1.85
CA ASP A 160 3.31 -23.22 -3.11
C ASP A 160 4.16 -23.93 -4.16
N GLU A 161 3.55 -24.88 -4.84
CA GLU A 161 4.13 -25.56 -5.99
C GLU A 161 3.93 -24.70 -7.26
N ASP A 162 4.75 -24.88 -8.29
CA ASP A 162 4.65 -24.21 -9.58
C ASP A 162 4.68 -22.67 -9.54
N MET A 163 5.42 -22.11 -8.60
CA MET A 163 5.54 -20.67 -8.37
C MET A 163 5.84 -19.86 -9.64
N ASP A 164 6.72 -20.37 -10.51
CA ASP A 164 7.10 -19.66 -11.73
C ASP A 164 5.92 -19.50 -12.69
N LEU A 165 5.07 -20.52 -12.84
CA LEU A 165 3.87 -20.46 -13.68
C LEU A 165 2.82 -19.53 -13.10
N ILE A 166 2.59 -19.61 -11.78
CA ILE A 166 1.64 -18.75 -11.06
C ILE A 166 2.06 -17.29 -11.19
N HIS A 167 3.34 -16.98 -10.93
CA HIS A 167 3.87 -15.62 -11.07
C HIS A 167 3.76 -15.09 -12.50
N LYS A 168 4.10 -15.91 -13.50
CA LYS A 168 4.01 -15.50 -14.91
C LYS A 168 2.57 -15.17 -15.31
N ALA A 169 1.61 -16.00 -14.94
CA ALA A 169 0.18 -15.76 -15.22
C ALA A 169 -0.32 -14.50 -14.49
N SER A 170 0.02 -14.36 -13.21
CA SER A 170 -0.32 -13.19 -12.40
C SER A 170 0.25 -11.90 -12.99
N HIS A 171 1.53 -11.86 -13.35
CA HIS A 171 2.16 -10.67 -13.95
C HIS A 171 1.51 -10.28 -15.29
N ALA A 172 1.14 -11.26 -16.12
CA ALA A 172 0.41 -10.98 -17.35
C ALA A 172 -0.98 -10.36 -17.08
N LYS A 173 -1.66 -10.80 -16.04
CA LYS A 173 -2.93 -10.21 -15.60
C LYS A 173 -2.74 -8.79 -15.08
N VAL A 174 -1.75 -8.58 -14.18
CA VAL A 174 -1.39 -7.27 -13.65
C VAL A 174 -1.12 -6.28 -14.78
N ASP A 175 -0.29 -6.65 -15.76
CA ASP A 175 0.05 -5.78 -16.91
C ASP A 175 -1.21 -5.38 -17.70
N ARG A 176 -2.14 -6.29 -17.91
CA ARG A 176 -3.41 -6.01 -18.59
C ARG A 176 -4.32 -5.07 -17.79
N VAL A 177 -4.41 -5.25 -16.47
CA VAL A 177 -5.21 -4.37 -15.59
C VAL A 177 -4.63 -2.96 -15.61
N LEU A 178 -3.32 -2.84 -15.42
CA LEU A 178 -2.64 -1.54 -15.37
C LEU A 178 -2.71 -0.78 -16.71
N GLN A 179 -2.84 -1.48 -17.83
CA GLN A 179 -3.05 -0.89 -19.16
C GLN A 179 -4.53 -0.65 -19.51
N GLY A 180 -5.46 -0.88 -18.59
CA GLY A 180 -6.89 -0.71 -18.84
C GLY A 180 -7.49 -1.73 -19.82
N LYS A 181 -6.83 -2.86 -20.05
CA LYS A 181 -7.23 -3.90 -21.02
C LYS A 181 -8.14 -4.99 -20.43
N VAL A 182 -8.54 -4.84 -19.17
CA VAL A 182 -9.46 -5.73 -18.49
C VAL A 182 -10.81 -5.01 -18.38
N THR A 183 -11.89 -5.66 -18.86
CA THR A 183 -13.21 -5.03 -18.98
C THR A 183 -14.27 -5.62 -18.05
N ASP A 184 -13.92 -6.64 -17.29
CA ASP A 184 -14.78 -7.24 -16.28
C ASP A 184 -14.71 -6.45 -14.94
N LYS A 185 -15.28 -6.99 -13.87
CA LYS A 185 -15.30 -6.39 -12.54
C LYS A 185 -13.90 -6.12 -11.93
N TYR A 186 -12.85 -6.68 -12.52
CA TYR A 186 -11.46 -6.48 -12.11
C TYR A 186 -10.75 -5.42 -12.97
N GLY A 187 -11.46 -4.79 -13.90
CA GLY A 187 -10.95 -3.70 -14.73
C GLY A 187 -10.87 -2.36 -14.00
N ILE A 188 -10.41 -1.37 -14.72
CA ILE A 188 -10.39 0.02 -14.24
C ILE A 188 -11.80 0.61 -14.22
N GLY A 189 -12.02 1.63 -13.37
CA GLY A 189 -13.25 2.41 -13.33
C GLY A 189 -13.37 3.41 -14.48
N ASN A 190 -14.44 4.19 -14.46
CA ASN A 190 -14.76 5.19 -15.48
C ASN A 190 -14.93 6.62 -14.93
N LYS A 191 -14.56 6.84 -13.66
CA LYS A 191 -14.66 8.17 -13.02
C LYS A 191 -13.45 9.05 -13.32
N ARG A 192 -12.28 8.42 -13.48
CA ARG A 192 -11.02 9.06 -13.82
C ARG A 192 -10.25 8.20 -14.82
N THR A 193 -9.42 8.82 -15.63
CA THR A 193 -8.66 8.17 -16.71
C THR A 193 -7.28 7.73 -16.26
N LEU A 194 -6.65 6.83 -17.04
CA LEU A 194 -5.23 6.46 -16.87
C LEU A 194 -4.32 7.68 -17.04
N LYS A 195 -4.68 8.58 -17.95
CA LYS A 195 -3.92 9.82 -18.17
C LYS A 195 -3.93 10.73 -16.94
N GLU A 196 -5.09 10.92 -16.29
CA GLU A 196 -5.18 11.69 -15.05
C GLU A 196 -4.35 11.06 -13.94
N TYR A 197 -4.33 9.70 -13.86
CA TYR A 197 -3.46 9.01 -12.92
C TYR A 197 -1.99 9.27 -13.22
N ALA A 198 -1.58 9.17 -14.48
CA ALA A 198 -0.20 9.40 -14.91
C ALA A 198 0.25 10.86 -14.67
N ASP A 199 -0.60 11.82 -14.98
CA ASP A 199 -0.31 13.26 -14.80
C ASP A 199 -0.10 13.61 -13.31
N LEU A 200 -0.87 12.99 -12.42
CA LEU A 200 -0.79 13.22 -10.98
C LEU A 200 0.33 12.41 -10.31
N SER A 201 0.37 11.12 -10.55
CA SER A 201 1.29 10.22 -9.86
C SER A 201 2.71 10.22 -10.45
N GLY A 202 2.85 10.61 -11.71
CA GLY A 202 4.09 10.44 -12.48
C GLY A 202 4.33 8.99 -12.95
N ILE A 203 3.33 8.11 -12.84
CA ILE A 203 3.40 6.71 -13.25
C ILE A 203 2.46 6.49 -14.44
N ASP A 204 3.03 6.36 -15.61
CA ASP A 204 2.31 6.08 -16.87
C ASP A 204 2.35 4.59 -17.17
N TYR A 205 1.31 3.88 -16.76
CA TYR A 205 1.20 2.45 -16.98
C TYR A 205 0.95 2.09 -18.44
N GLU A 206 0.26 2.96 -19.19
CA GLU A 206 -0.04 2.72 -20.61
C GLU A 206 1.23 2.71 -21.45
N ASN A 207 2.10 3.71 -21.25
CA ASN A 207 3.37 3.85 -21.97
C ASN A 207 4.55 3.19 -21.24
N LYS A 208 4.33 2.60 -20.07
CA LYS A 208 5.35 1.96 -19.22
C LYS A 208 6.50 2.92 -18.87
N LEU A 209 6.13 4.12 -18.44
CA LEU A 209 7.06 5.17 -18.05
C LEU A 209 6.86 5.59 -16.58
N VAL A 210 7.95 5.88 -15.90
CA VAL A 210 7.95 6.49 -14.57
C VAL A 210 8.69 7.82 -14.67
N HIS A 211 7.96 8.89 -14.42
CA HIS A 211 8.49 10.26 -14.47
C HIS A 211 9.04 10.73 -13.12
N ILE A 212 8.80 9.96 -12.05
CA ILE A 212 9.19 10.27 -10.68
C ILE A 212 10.69 10.01 -10.43
N GLY A 213 11.37 9.24 -11.28
CA GLY A 213 12.75 8.77 -11.05
C GLY A 213 13.82 9.86 -10.91
N LYS A 214 13.48 11.11 -11.16
CA LYS A 214 14.32 12.28 -10.89
C LYS A 214 13.72 13.18 -9.83
N SER A 215 12.50 12.91 -9.39
CA SER A 215 11.81 13.72 -8.42
C SER A 215 12.15 13.25 -7.03
N THR A 216 12.66 14.17 -6.30
CA THR A 216 12.75 14.10 -4.85
C THR A 216 11.33 14.29 -4.29
N PHE A 217 11.13 13.94 -3.04
CA PHE A 217 9.94 14.30 -2.26
C PHE A 217 9.51 15.77 -2.42
N LYS A 218 10.44 16.63 -2.79
CA LYS A 218 10.17 18.02 -3.12
C LYS A 218 9.13 18.19 -4.23
N ASP A 219 9.18 17.40 -5.30
CA ASP A 219 8.18 17.50 -6.38
C ASP A 219 6.78 17.05 -5.90
N TYR A 220 6.73 16.15 -4.93
CA TYR A 220 5.47 15.74 -4.31
C TYR A 220 4.84 16.88 -3.50
N ILE A 221 5.68 17.64 -2.78
CA ILE A 221 5.25 18.85 -2.08
C ILE A 221 4.88 19.96 -3.08
N ASP A 222 5.72 20.19 -4.09
CA ASP A 222 5.52 21.25 -5.09
C ASP A 222 4.24 21.03 -5.92
N LYS A 223 3.78 19.78 -6.06
CA LYS A 223 2.47 19.43 -6.66
C LYS A 223 1.27 19.61 -5.71
N GLY A 224 1.48 20.08 -4.50
CA GLY A 224 0.40 20.34 -3.54
C GLY A 224 -0.25 19.08 -2.94
N PHE A 225 0.48 17.97 -2.87
CA PHE A 225 -0.04 16.73 -2.28
C PHE A 225 0.10 16.64 -0.76
N VAL A 226 0.66 17.70 -0.15
CA VAL A 226 0.63 17.87 1.31
C VAL A 226 -0.75 18.38 1.68
N LEU A 227 -1.48 17.61 2.44
CA LEU A 227 -2.75 17.99 3.03
C LEU A 227 -2.44 18.58 4.41
N GLU A 228 -3.09 19.70 4.77
CA GLU A 228 -2.74 20.43 5.99
C GLU A 228 -2.93 19.59 7.27
N ASP A 229 -2.15 19.92 8.30
CA ASP A 229 -2.29 19.32 9.62
C ASP A 229 -3.60 19.78 10.27
N PHE A 230 -4.28 18.87 10.96
CA PHE A 230 -5.21 19.23 12.01
C PHE A 230 -4.46 19.19 13.34
N GLU A 231 -4.41 20.34 14.01
CA GLU A 231 -3.98 20.45 15.40
C GLU A 231 -4.93 19.70 16.35
#